data_ca0a8528b63fd5e38a675e4c30c759d2
#
_entry.id   ca0a8528b63fd5e38a675e4c30c759d2
#
_cell.length_a   1.000
_cell.length_b   1.000
_cell.length_c   1.000
_cell.angle_alpha   90.00
_cell.angle_beta   90.00
_cell.angle_gamma   90.00
#
_symmetry.space_group_name_H-M   'P 1'
#
loop_
_entity.id
_entity.type
_entity.pdbx_description
1 polymer ?
#
loop_
_entity_poly.entity_id
_entity_poly.type
_entity_poly.pdbx_seq_one_letter_code
_entity_poly.pdbx_strand_id
1 'polypeptide(L)'
;MRNIHGDLDNGNIIFGIDYDKLNNNFKNAPIEFSKSYRVLENGLTSTFDISSDIDIIKIYGHGLGKADYSYYQSIFDSVDLYHGKTKVMFFWSDYKDKEKEQIHKDFVNGVTNLIEEYGTTFSNKDHGRNLFTKLLLENRLTIEEIPVNELFLNV
;
A
#
# COMPACT_ATOMS: atom_id res chain seq x y z
N MET A 1 -1.17 -14.96 -2.55
CA MET A 1 -1.42 -13.76 -1.73
C MET A 1 -0.17 -13.50 -0.92
N ARG A 2 0.23 -12.25 -0.72
CA ARG A 2 1.42 -11.91 0.07
C ARG A 2 1.05 -10.94 1.17
N ASN A 3 1.41 -11.27 2.40
CA ASN A 3 1.21 -10.40 3.55
C ASN A 3 2.52 -9.69 3.87
N ILE A 4 2.56 -8.36 3.69
CA ILE A 4 3.77 -7.55 3.94
C ILE A 4 4.04 -7.34 5.44
N HIS A 5 3.11 -7.71 6.29
CA HIS A 5 3.24 -7.62 7.75
C HIS A 5 3.61 -8.96 8.41
N GLY A 6 3.99 -9.97 7.61
CA GLY A 6 4.26 -11.32 8.11
C GLY A 6 2.97 -12.07 8.46
N ASP A 7 3.13 -13.18 9.13
CA ASP A 7 2.03 -14.03 9.59
C ASP A 7 2.26 -14.59 10.99
N LEU A 8 1.18 -15.00 11.65
CA LEU A 8 1.20 -15.56 13.00
C LEU A 8 1.81 -16.97 13.05
N ASP A 9 1.61 -17.75 12.01
CA ASP A 9 2.00 -19.16 11.99
C ASP A 9 3.51 -19.32 11.96
N ASN A 10 4.21 -18.39 11.28
CA ASN A 10 5.66 -18.36 11.23
C ASN A 10 6.29 -17.46 12.31
N GLY A 11 5.48 -16.78 13.13
CA GLY A 11 5.97 -15.90 14.19
C GLY A 11 6.75 -14.69 13.69
N ASN A 12 6.56 -14.31 12.42
CA ASN A 12 7.32 -13.25 11.75
C ASN A 12 6.52 -11.96 11.56
N ILE A 13 5.63 -11.66 12.50
CA ILE A 13 4.80 -10.45 12.44
C ILE A 13 5.68 -9.19 12.47
N ILE A 14 5.43 -8.31 11.52
CA ILE A 14 6.15 -7.05 11.36
C ILE A 14 5.27 -5.90 11.87
N PHE A 15 5.64 -5.36 13.03
CA PHE A 15 5.08 -4.12 13.55
C PHE A 15 6.15 -3.03 13.52
N GLY A 16 5.74 -1.79 13.34
CA GLY A 16 6.67 -0.67 13.44
C GLY A 16 6.19 0.55 12.67
N ILE A 17 7.03 1.56 12.71
CA ILE A 17 6.83 2.84 12.02
C ILE A 17 7.74 2.85 10.79
N ASP A 18 7.36 3.63 9.78
CA ASP A 18 8.23 3.87 8.64
C ASP A 18 9.50 4.61 9.07
N TYR A 19 10.67 4.17 8.58
CA TYR A 19 11.98 4.69 9.00
C TYR A 19 12.11 6.21 8.80
N ASP A 20 11.63 6.74 7.70
CA ASP A 20 11.70 8.16 7.39
C ASP A 20 10.96 9.03 8.42
N LYS A 21 9.94 8.49 9.07
CA LYS A 21 9.18 9.18 10.10
C LYS A 21 9.79 9.10 11.49
N LEU A 22 10.59 8.06 11.75
CA LEU A 22 11.39 7.98 12.96
C LEU A 22 12.35 9.17 13.03
N ASN A 23 13.03 9.51 11.93
CA ASN A 23 13.98 10.60 11.87
C ASN A 23 13.35 12.00 11.96
N ASN A 24 12.12 12.18 11.48
CA ASN A 24 11.47 13.48 11.45
C ASN A 24 10.66 13.79 12.71
N ASN A 25 10.00 12.80 13.31
CA ASN A 25 9.09 12.98 14.44
C ASN A 25 9.66 12.48 15.78
N PHE A 26 10.63 11.58 15.74
CA PHE A 26 11.22 10.95 16.93
C PHE A 26 12.75 10.94 16.79
N LYS A 27 13.38 12.11 16.91
CA LYS A 27 14.83 12.32 16.70
C LYS A 27 15.77 11.35 17.44
N ASN A 28 15.26 10.51 18.34
CA ASN A 28 16.04 9.53 19.11
C ASN A 28 15.31 8.18 19.25
N ALA A 29 14.32 7.87 18.42
CA ALA A 29 13.69 6.56 18.51
C ALA A 29 14.68 5.49 18.00
N PRO A 30 14.88 4.40 18.73
CA PRO A 30 15.72 3.30 18.28
C PRO A 30 15.24 2.74 16.94
N ILE A 31 16.17 2.42 16.05
CA ILE A 31 15.89 1.87 14.71
C ILE A 31 15.07 0.56 14.77
N GLU A 32 15.16 -0.14 15.90
CA GLU A 32 14.43 -1.38 16.18
C GLU A 32 12.91 -1.22 16.15
N PHE A 33 12.42 0.04 16.28
CA PHE A 33 10.99 0.34 16.12
C PHE A 33 10.57 0.51 14.66
N SER A 34 11.51 0.48 13.70
CA SER A 34 11.15 0.58 12.28
C SER A 34 10.74 -0.78 11.71
N LYS A 35 9.78 -0.75 10.78
CA LYS A 35 9.38 -1.93 10.01
C LYS A 35 10.56 -2.50 9.22
N SER A 36 11.39 -1.63 8.63
CA SER A 36 12.56 -2.03 7.85
C SER A 36 13.56 -2.83 8.68
N TYR A 37 13.79 -2.43 9.93
CA TYR A 37 14.65 -3.19 10.85
C TYR A 37 14.07 -4.58 11.14
N ARG A 38 12.77 -4.66 11.41
CA ARG A 38 12.10 -5.94 11.67
C ARG A 38 12.15 -6.88 10.48
N VAL A 39 11.99 -6.35 9.28
CA VAL A 39 12.13 -7.13 8.04
C VAL A 39 13.55 -7.67 7.90
N LEU A 40 14.57 -6.85 8.21
CA LEU A 40 15.97 -7.25 8.16
C LEU A 40 16.30 -8.32 9.23
N GLU A 41 15.84 -8.11 10.47
CA GLU A 41 16.08 -8.99 11.60
C GLU A 41 15.45 -10.38 11.42
N ASN A 42 14.20 -10.43 10.96
CA ASN A 42 13.46 -11.67 10.74
C ASN A 42 13.96 -12.46 9.52
N GLY A 43 14.81 -11.85 8.69
CA GLY A 43 15.27 -12.44 7.44
C GLY A 43 14.11 -12.55 6.42
N LEU A 44 14.30 -12.01 5.24
CA LEU A 44 13.35 -12.25 4.14
C LEU A 44 13.56 -13.68 3.65
N THR A 45 12.69 -14.60 4.04
CA THR A 45 12.70 -15.99 3.55
C THR A 45 12.30 -16.10 2.08
N SER A 46 11.81 -15.01 1.50
CA SER A 46 11.49 -14.95 0.07
C SER A 46 11.85 -13.57 -0.50
N THR A 47 12.66 -13.56 -1.56
CA THR A 47 12.93 -12.36 -2.33
C THR A 47 11.64 -11.77 -2.87
N PHE A 48 11.47 -10.47 -2.69
CA PHE A 48 10.36 -9.74 -3.26
C PHE A 48 10.76 -9.29 -4.65
N ASP A 49 10.69 -10.20 -5.60
CA ASP A 49 10.80 -9.84 -7.00
C ASP A 49 9.41 -9.50 -7.52
N ILE A 50 9.12 -8.22 -7.64
CA ILE A 50 7.95 -7.75 -8.38
C ILE A 50 8.41 -7.60 -9.81
N SER A 51 8.05 -8.58 -10.63
CA SER A 51 8.29 -8.51 -12.07
C SER A 51 7.60 -7.28 -12.65
N SER A 52 8.28 -6.59 -13.57
CA SER A 52 7.69 -5.50 -14.36
C SER A 52 6.51 -5.95 -15.24
N ASP A 53 6.32 -7.28 -15.40
CA ASP A 53 5.28 -7.88 -16.23
C ASP A 53 3.97 -8.14 -15.46
N ILE A 54 3.80 -7.54 -14.30
CA ILE A 54 2.57 -7.67 -13.53
C ILE A 54 1.46 -6.84 -14.18
N ASP A 55 0.38 -7.49 -14.55
CA ASP A 55 -0.80 -6.83 -15.13
C ASP A 55 -1.66 -6.13 -14.08
N ILE A 56 -1.81 -6.75 -12.90
CA ILE A 56 -2.73 -6.27 -11.86
C ILE A 56 -2.09 -6.41 -10.48
N ILE A 57 -2.10 -5.31 -9.72
CA ILE A 57 -1.81 -5.28 -8.29
C ILE A 57 -3.15 -5.14 -7.56
N LYS A 58 -3.45 -6.10 -6.69
CA LYS A 58 -4.63 -6.09 -5.83
C LYS A 58 -4.21 -5.78 -4.40
N ILE A 59 -4.74 -4.72 -3.82
CA ILE A 59 -4.44 -4.25 -2.46
C ILE A 59 -5.68 -4.43 -1.61
N TYR A 60 -5.55 -5.25 -0.58
CA TYR A 60 -6.65 -5.64 0.29
C TYR A 60 -6.21 -5.68 1.76
N GLY A 61 -7.11 -5.28 2.68
CA GLY A 61 -6.92 -5.44 4.12
C GLY A 61 -5.86 -4.53 4.75
N HIS A 62 -5.38 -3.52 4.01
CA HIS A 62 -4.39 -2.57 4.51
C HIS A 62 -5.00 -1.21 4.81
N GLY A 63 -4.69 -0.68 5.99
CA GLY A 63 -4.85 0.75 6.24
C GLY A 63 -3.89 1.54 5.34
N LEU A 64 -4.42 2.50 4.57
CA LEU A 64 -3.63 3.35 3.67
C LEU A 64 -2.95 4.48 4.45
N GLY A 65 -2.43 4.14 5.63
CA GLY A 65 -1.73 5.08 6.50
C GLY A 65 -0.32 5.39 6.00
N LYS A 66 0.15 6.58 6.35
CA LYS A 66 1.50 7.03 5.98
C LYS A 66 2.63 6.08 6.41
N ALA A 67 2.39 5.21 7.38
CA ALA A 67 3.37 4.24 7.88
C ALA A 67 3.74 3.14 6.86
N ASP A 68 2.98 2.99 5.79
CA ASP A 68 3.17 1.96 4.76
C ASP A 68 3.57 2.55 3.40
N TYR A 69 3.75 3.87 3.29
CA TYR A 69 3.99 4.54 2.01
C TYR A 69 5.28 4.08 1.33
N SER A 70 6.34 3.78 2.07
CA SER A 70 7.59 3.26 1.50
C SER A 70 7.43 1.90 0.83
N TYR A 71 6.56 1.04 1.35
CA TYR A 71 6.23 -0.24 0.72
C TYR A 71 5.46 -0.03 -0.59
N TYR A 72 4.46 0.84 -0.57
CA TYR A 72 3.71 1.17 -1.78
C TYR A 72 4.59 1.82 -2.84
N GLN A 73 5.47 2.74 -2.43
CA GLN A 73 6.44 3.34 -3.35
C GLN A 73 7.30 2.27 -4.02
N SER A 74 7.89 1.36 -3.25
CA SER A 74 8.72 0.28 -3.79
C SER A 74 7.96 -0.60 -4.78
N ILE A 75 6.67 -0.91 -4.49
CA ILE A 75 5.81 -1.68 -5.38
C ILE A 75 5.53 -0.91 -6.67
N PHE A 76 5.18 0.37 -6.58
CA PHE A 76 4.83 1.20 -7.72
C PHE A 76 6.04 1.50 -8.62
N ASP A 77 7.22 1.69 -8.01
CA ASP A 77 8.49 1.85 -8.74
C ASP A 77 8.83 0.57 -9.53
N SER A 78 8.63 -0.61 -8.93
CA SER A 78 8.95 -1.90 -9.57
C SER A 78 8.19 -2.13 -10.87
N VAL A 79 6.99 -1.58 -11.00
CA VAL A 79 6.14 -1.73 -12.19
C VAL A 79 6.13 -0.49 -13.08
N ASP A 80 6.97 0.50 -12.78
CA ASP A 80 6.95 1.83 -13.44
C ASP A 80 5.51 2.35 -13.59
N LEU A 81 4.85 2.61 -12.45
CA LEU A 81 3.40 2.87 -12.44
C LEU A 81 2.99 4.00 -13.39
N TYR A 82 3.86 4.96 -13.70
CA TYR A 82 3.55 6.06 -14.59
C TYR A 82 3.54 5.64 -16.08
N HIS A 83 4.55 4.89 -16.55
CA HIS A 83 4.70 4.53 -17.97
C HIS A 83 4.25 3.10 -18.26
N GLY A 84 4.18 2.24 -17.23
CA GLY A 84 3.77 0.86 -17.35
C GLY A 84 2.27 0.69 -17.69
N LYS A 85 1.82 -0.54 -17.71
CA LYS A 85 0.42 -0.90 -18.01
C LYS A 85 -0.31 -1.51 -16.82
N THR A 86 0.39 -1.71 -15.73
CA THR A 86 -0.13 -2.33 -14.51
C THR A 86 -1.34 -1.58 -13.98
N LYS A 87 -2.40 -2.32 -13.66
CA LYS A 87 -3.59 -1.80 -12.98
C LYS A 87 -3.42 -1.96 -11.47
N VAL A 88 -3.91 -1.00 -10.71
CA VAL A 88 -3.96 -1.06 -9.24
C VAL A 88 -5.41 -1.06 -8.80
N MET A 89 -5.81 -2.09 -8.10
CA MET A 89 -7.16 -2.29 -7.59
C MET A 89 -7.11 -2.28 -6.06
N PHE A 90 -7.82 -1.36 -5.46
CA PHE A 90 -7.95 -1.26 -4.02
C PHE A 90 -9.30 -1.84 -3.58
N PHE A 91 -9.26 -2.70 -2.58
CA PHE A 91 -10.45 -3.33 -2.05
C PHE A 91 -10.72 -2.87 -0.62
N TRP A 92 -11.98 -2.57 -0.33
CA TRP A 92 -12.43 -2.22 1.00
C TRP A 92 -13.65 -3.05 1.40
N SER A 93 -13.92 -3.11 2.69
CA SER A 93 -15.09 -3.79 3.25
C SER A 93 -15.68 -2.99 4.38
N ASP A 94 -17.00 -3.02 4.49
CA ASP A 94 -17.70 -2.44 5.62
C ASP A 94 -17.89 -3.49 6.73
N TYR A 95 -17.14 -3.34 7.82
CA TYR A 95 -17.26 -4.24 8.99
C TYR A 95 -18.29 -3.76 10.02
N LYS A 96 -18.88 -2.57 9.85
CA LYS A 96 -19.66 -1.90 10.91
C LYS A 96 -21.12 -1.65 10.58
N ASP A 97 -21.58 -1.93 9.38
CA ASP A 97 -22.97 -1.78 8.89
C ASP A 97 -23.66 -0.40 9.10
N LYS A 98 -23.03 0.54 9.80
CA LYS A 98 -23.69 1.80 10.20
C LYS A 98 -23.11 3.08 9.60
N GLU A 99 -21.93 3.02 8.99
CA GLU A 99 -21.21 4.20 8.48
C GLU A 99 -20.58 3.95 7.11
N LYS A 100 -21.21 3.11 6.31
CA LYS A 100 -20.69 2.64 5.03
C LYS A 100 -20.21 3.79 4.12
N GLU A 101 -21.01 4.84 4.00
CA GLU A 101 -20.65 6.00 3.16
C GLU A 101 -19.42 6.73 3.67
N GLN A 102 -19.30 6.89 5.00
CA GLN A 102 -18.14 7.54 5.59
C GLN A 102 -16.88 6.68 5.44
N ILE A 103 -16.98 5.37 5.68
CA ILE A 103 -15.86 4.41 5.49
C ILE A 103 -15.38 4.44 4.04
N HIS A 104 -16.32 4.39 3.09
CA HIS A 104 -15.98 4.48 1.67
C HIS A 104 -15.28 5.80 1.33
N LYS A 105 -15.82 6.94 1.80
CA LYS A 105 -15.23 8.26 1.57
C LYS A 105 -13.82 8.36 2.15
N ASP A 106 -13.61 7.87 3.37
CA ASP A 106 -12.30 7.88 4.01
C ASP A 106 -11.32 6.99 3.28
N PHE A 107 -11.77 5.85 2.77
CA PHE A 107 -10.96 4.96 1.96
C PHE A 107 -10.56 5.58 0.62
N VAL A 108 -11.50 6.21 -0.09
CA VAL A 108 -11.22 6.95 -1.34
C VAL A 108 -10.19 8.06 -1.09
N ASN A 109 -10.35 8.82 0.00
CA ASN A 109 -9.37 9.84 0.39
C ASN A 109 -7.99 9.22 0.68
N GLY A 110 -7.95 8.07 1.34
CA GLY A 110 -6.71 7.34 1.61
C GLY A 110 -6.00 6.93 0.34
N VAL A 111 -6.72 6.37 -0.64
CA VAL A 111 -6.17 6.00 -1.96
C VAL A 111 -5.66 7.24 -2.70
N THR A 112 -6.45 8.31 -2.72
CA THR A 112 -6.06 9.56 -3.38
C THR A 112 -4.76 10.10 -2.78
N ASN A 113 -4.70 10.22 -1.46
CA ASN A 113 -3.52 10.72 -0.76
C ASN A 113 -2.28 9.84 -1.01
N LEU A 114 -2.44 8.52 -1.08
CA LEU A 114 -1.34 7.59 -1.36
C LEU A 114 -0.76 7.83 -2.76
N ILE A 115 -1.60 7.96 -3.78
CA ILE A 115 -1.15 8.18 -5.16
C ILE A 115 -0.54 9.58 -5.33
N GLU A 116 -1.11 10.59 -4.70
CA GLU A 116 -0.55 11.95 -4.71
C GLU A 116 0.80 12.02 -4.01
N GLU A 117 0.94 11.38 -2.84
CA GLU A 117 2.21 11.32 -2.12
C GLU A 117 3.28 10.59 -2.95
N TYR A 118 2.93 9.48 -3.59
CA TYR A 118 3.82 8.81 -4.54
C TYR A 118 4.22 9.74 -5.69
N GLY A 119 3.28 10.52 -6.23
CA GLY A 119 3.55 11.52 -7.25
C GLY A 119 4.60 12.56 -6.81
N THR A 120 4.69 12.88 -5.52
CA THR A 120 5.69 13.82 -5.01
C THR A 120 7.12 13.32 -5.16
N THR A 121 7.34 12.03 -5.27
CA THR A 121 8.67 11.40 -5.41
C THR A 121 9.25 11.58 -6.81
N PHE A 122 8.43 11.91 -7.80
CA PHE A 122 8.86 12.03 -9.18
C PHE A 122 9.80 13.22 -9.40
N SER A 123 10.88 13.01 -10.17
CA SER A 123 11.76 14.10 -10.63
C SER A 123 11.00 15.06 -11.56
N ASN A 124 10.18 14.54 -12.46
CA ASN A 124 9.27 15.32 -13.28
C ASN A 124 8.00 15.64 -12.47
N LYS A 125 7.94 16.86 -11.95
CA LYS A 125 6.80 17.30 -11.09
C LYS A 125 5.47 17.37 -11.83
N ASP A 126 5.46 17.53 -13.14
CA ASP A 126 4.22 17.52 -13.92
C ASP A 126 3.67 16.11 -14.04
N HIS A 127 4.53 15.10 -14.20
CA HIS A 127 4.12 13.69 -14.15
C HIS A 127 3.56 13.32 -12.78
N GLY A 128 4.20 13.78 -11.71
CA GLY A 128 3.72 13.53 -10.35
C GLY A 128 2.32 14.12 -10.11
N ARG A 129 2.12 15.37 -10.52
CA ARG A 129 0.82 16.07 -10.36
C ARG A 129 -0.33 15.45 -11.15
N ASN A 130 -0.04 14.88 -12.32
CA ASN A 130 -1.08 14.31 -13.17
C ASN A 130 -1.27 12.80 -12.99
N LEU A 131 -0.44 12.14 -12.17
CA LEU A 131 -0.44 10.70 -12.01
C LEU A 131 -1.83 10.14 -11.69
N PHE A 132 -2.49 10.70 -10.67
CA PHE A 132 -3.82 10.25 -10.25
C PHE A 132 -4.83 10.34 -11.40
N THR A 133 -4.89 11.48 -12.05
CA THR A 133 -5.79 11.71 -13.19
C THR A 133 -5.47 10.76 -14.35
N LYS A 134 -4.17 10.58 -14.65
CA LYS A 134 -3.72 9.66 -15.70
C LYS A 134 -4.21 8.23 -15.44
N LEU A 135 -4.01 7.71 -14.24
CA LEU A 135 -4.42 6.35 -13.88
C LEU A 135 -5.93 6.15 -13.99
N LEU A 136 -6.73 7.17 -13.63
CA LEU A 136 -8.19 7.13 -13.79
C LEU A 136 -8.60 7.11 -15.27
N LEU A 137 -8.04 8.01 -16.09
CA LEU A 137 -8.37 8.08 -17.53
C LEU A 137 -7.96 6.82 -18.28
N GLU A 138 -6.89 6.16 -17.86
CA GLU A 138 -6.42 4.90 -18.42
C GLU A 138 -7.15 3.67 -17.85
N ASN A 139 -8.11 3.88 -16.95
CA ASN A 139 -8.80 2.80 -16.22
C ASN A 139 -7.82 1.82 -15.52
N ARG A 140 -6.78 2.39 -14.92
CA ARG A 140 -5.71 1.65 -14.23
C ARG A 140 -5.78 1.77 -12.72
N LEU A 141 -6.67 2.58 -12.19
CA LEU A 141 -6.92 2.74 -10.76
C LEU A 141 -8.41 2.49 -10.50
N THR A 142 -8.71 1.49 -9.68
CA THR A 142 -10.08 1.18 -9.26
C THR A 142 -10.18 0.96 -7.77
N ILE A 143 -11.36 1.24 -7.22
CA ILE A 143 -11.72 0.98 -5.82
C ILE A 143 -12.98 0.12 -5.85
N GLU A 144 -12.92 -1.05 -5.23
CA GLU A 144 -14.00 -2.02 -5.23
C GLU A 144 -14.37 -2.43 -3.80
N GLU A 145 -15.64 -2.64 -3.57
CA GLU A 145 -16.14 -3.20 -2.32
C GLU A 145 -16.11 -4.73 -2.37
N ILE A 146 -15.61 -5.35 -1.30
CA ILE A 146 -15.81 -6.77 -1.05
C ILE A 146 -16.82 -6.89 0.10
N PRO A 147 -17.99 -7.46 -0.14
CA PRO A 147 -18.96 -7.71 0.92
C PRO A 147 -18.38 -8.60 2.01
N VAL A 148 -18.67 -8.29 3.28
CA VAL A 148 -18.10 -9.01 4.43
C VAL A 148 -18.41 -10.51 4.39
N ASN A 149 -19.58 -10.88 3.90
CA ASN A 149 -19.98 -12.28 3.74
C ASN A 149 -19.14 -13.05 2.71
N GLU A 150 -18.50 -12.37 1.77
CA GLU A 150 -17.60 -13.00 0.78
C GLU A 150 -16.18 -13.20 1.31
N LEU A 151 -15.79 -12.46 2.36
CA LEU A 151 -14.46 -12.56 2.96
C LEU A 151 -14.20 -13.92 3.63
N PHE A 152 -15.24 -14.56 4.09
CA PHE A 152 -15.18 -15.81 4.88
C PHE A 152 -15.54 -17.07 4.07
N LEU A 153 -15.85 -16.94 2.78
CA LEU A 153 -16.23 -18.09 1.95
C LEU A 153 -15.05 -18.90 1.39
N ASN A 154 -13.82 -18.47 1.60
CA ASN A 154 -12.61 -19.10 1.06
C ASN A 154 -11.59 -19.46 2.13
N VAL A 155 -12.02 -19.74 3.37
CA VAL A 155 -11.16 -20.26 4.44
C VAL A 155 -11.47 -21.71 4.68
#